data_b9f8506702e3bf5ec3c613ae89b4b940
#
_entry.id   b9f8506702e3bf5ec3c613ae89b4b940
#
_cell.length_a   1.000
_cell.length_b   1.000
_cell.length_c   1.000
_cell.angle_alpha   90.00
_cell.angle_beta   90.00
_cell.angle_gamma   90.00
#
_symmetry.space_group_name_H-M   'P 1'
#
loop_
_entity.id
_entity.type
_entity.pdbx_description
1 polymer ?
#
loop_
_entity_poly.entity_id
_entity_poly.type
_entity_poly.pdbx_seq_one_letter_code
_entity_poly.pdbx_strand_id
1 'polypeptide(L)'
;MKTAAICGLLTLYACDKSTLNKTYDKFIGDSITIPYKSLDKRICSMYTDTTRTNRDYKLVSYIKMEGCGACKIGALYAMDNMSSEKDDTYPLEPIYIIDISSKDVDYTYEELCKSRIKSPVYLDTCGIFRQANPRLPDNPLFHTFILDETNAVVLIGNPYKNKKMTELLDKVMKRNR
;
A
#
# COMPACT_ATOMS: atom_id res chain seq x y z
N MET A 1 0.39 44.78 -22.91
CA MET A 1 -0.44 44.08 -21.90
C MET A 1 -0.39 42.57 -22.16
N LYS A 2 0.65 41.86 -21.73
CA LYS A 2 0.73 40.34 -21.78
C LYS A 2 1.81 39.85 -20.81
N THR A 3 1.70 40.09 -19.50
CA THR A 3 2.67 39.57 -18.51
C THR A 3 2.05 39.05 -17.21
N ALA A 4 0.71 38.91 -17.13
CA ALA A 4 0.03 38.51 -15.92
C ALA A 4 -0.33 37.01 -15.82
N ALA A 5 -0.20 36.20 -16.89
CA ALA A 5 -0.73 34.85 -16.95
C ALA A 5 0.28 33.73 -16.48
N ILE A 6 1.58 34.06 -16.39
CA ILE A 6 2.62 33.03 -16.08
C ILE A 6 2.81 32.82 -14.56
N CYS A 7 2.48 33.84 -13.76
CA CYS A 7 2.71 33.75 -12.30
C CYS A 7 1.70 32.85 -11.59
N GLY A 8 0.47 32.69 -12.12
CA GLY A 8 -0.60 31.90 -11.51
C GLY A 8 -0.38 30.36 -11.57
N LEU A 9 0.26 29.86 -12.64
CA LEU A 9 0.50 28.41 -12.80
C LEU A 9 1.59 27.88 -11.87
N LEU A 10 2.62 28.69 -11.63
CA LEU A 10 3.73 28.30 -10.74
C LEU A 10 3.32 28.24 -9.26
N THR A 11 2.36 29.09 -8.85
CA THR A 11 1.87 29.09 -7.46
C THR A 11 0.98 27.87 -7.14
N LEU A 12 0.20 27.36 -8.10
CA LEU A 12 -0.62 26.17 -7.92
C LEU A 12 0.24 24.90 -7.76
N TYR A 13 1.32 24.77 -8.54
CA TYR A 13 2.24 23.64 -8.46
C TYR A 13 3.06 23.62 -7.14
N ALA A 14 3.46 24.78 -6.65
CA ALA A 14 4.17 24.91 -5.37
C ALA A 14 3.26 24.62 -4.16
N CYS A 15 1.97 24.98 -4.25
CA CYS A 15 1.00 24.72 -3.19
C CYS A 15 0.70 23.23 -3.03
N ASP A 16 0.58 22.48 -4.13
CA ASP A 16 0.33 21.02 -4.12
C ASP A 16 1.51 20.26 -3.51
N LYS A 17 2.74 20.57 -3.89
CA LYS A 17 3.95 19.95 -3.35
C LYS A 17 4.14 20.22 -1.84
N SER A 18 3.82 21.42 -1.37
CA SER A 18 3.87 21.76 0.05
C SER A 18 2.85 20.97 0.85
N THR A 19 1.65 20.77 0.33
CA THR A 19 0.59 19.99 0.97
C THR A 19 0.96 18.50 1.07
N LEU A 20 1.53 17.92 -0.01
CA LEU A 20 2.00 16.53 -0.01
C LEU A 20 3.12 16.31 1.01
N ASN A 21 4.08 17.22 1.11
CA ASN A 21 5.16 17.12 2.10
C ASN A 21 4.62 17.19 3.54
N LYS A 22 3.70 18.10 3.84
CA LYS A 22 3.05 18.18 5.16
C LYS A 22 2.26 16.92 5.51
N THR A 23 1.59 16.33 4.52
CA THR A 23 0.86 15.06 4.71
C THR A 23 1.84 13.92 4.96
N TYR A 24 2.94 13.85 4.22
CA TYR A 24 4.03 12.90 4.43
C TYR A 24 4.58 12.98 5.86
N ASP A 25 5.00 14.18 6.29
CA ASP A 25 5.60 14.42 7.61
C ASP A 25 4.65 14.05 8.77
N LYS A 26 3.33 14.20 8.56
CA LYS A 26 2.32 13.83 9.56
C LYS A 26 2.04 12.33 9.60
N PHE A 27 2.17 11.64 8.47
CA PHE A 27 1.81 10.23 8.37
C PHE A 27 2.99 9.31 8.71
N ILE A 28 4.24 9.72 8.49
CA ILE A 28 5.43 9.02 8.98
C ILE A 28 5.40 8.96 10.51
N GLY A 29 5.59 7.77 11.06
CA GLY A 29 5.53 7.51 12.51
C GLY A 29 4.13 7.26 13.06
N ASP A 30 3.06 7.43 12.25
CA ASP A 30 1.71 7.06 12.70
C ASP A 30 1.59 5.56 12.90
N SER A 31 0.91 5.17 13.98
CA SER A 31 0.59 3.76 14.23
C SER A 31 -0.64 3.33 13.43
N ILE A 32 -0.55 2.19 12.78
CA ILE A 32 -1.60 1.58 11.95
C ILE A 32 -2.18 0.36 12.64
N THR A 33 -3.49 0.32 12.76
CA THR A 33 -4.24 -0.84 13.25
C THR A 33 -4.72 -1.69 12.07
N ILE A 34 -4.32 -2.96 12.02
CA ILE A 34 -4.81 -3.90 11.02
C ILE A 34 -5.86 -4.81 11.68
N PRO A 35 -7.15 -4.65 11.38
CA PRO A 35 -8.23 -5.38 12.03
C PRO A 35 -8.41 -6.79 11.43
N TYR A 36 -7.39 -7.64 11.51
CA TYR A 36 -7.34 -8.97 10.89
C TYR A 36 -8.60 -9.82 11.12
N LYS A 37 -9.18 -9.75 12.33
CA LYS A 37 -10.36 -10.56 12.69
C LYS A 37 -11.66 -10.09 12.02
N SER A 38 -11.66 -8.85 11.53
CA SER A 38 -12.86 -8.21 10.95
C SER A 38 -12.77 -8.10 9.42
N LEU A 39 -11.64 -8.45 8.83
CA LEU A 39 -11.43 -8.50 7.38
C LEU A 39 -11.59 -9.93 6.87
N ASP A 40 -12.17 -10.08 5.67
CA ASP A 40 -12.32 -11.37 5.01
C ASP A 40 -10.99 -11.77 4.35
N LYS A 41 -10.23 -12.64 5.02
CA LYS A 41 -8.95 -13.15 4.49
C LYS A 41 -9.20 -14.17 3.40
N ARG A 42 -8.68 -13.91 2.20
CA ARG A 42 -8.77 -14.80 1.04
C ARG A 42 -7.39 -15.28 0.61
N ILE A 43 -7.34 -16.55 0.20
CA ILE A 43 -6.12 -17.26 -0.22
C ILE A 43 -6.40 -17.91 -1.57
N CYS A 44 -5.62 -17.57 -2.59
CA CYS A 44 -5.64 -18.26 -3.88
C CYS A 44 -4.77 -19.52 -3.79
N SER A 45 -5.34 -20.61 -3.27
CA SER A 45 -4.67 -21.79 -2.72
C SER A 45 -3.53 -22.42 -3.53
N MET A 46 -3.54 -22.31 -4.86
CA MET A 46 -2.47 -22.88 -5.71
C MET A 46 -1.18 -22.05 -5.74
N TYR A 47 -1.23 -20.79 -5.29
CA TYR A 47 -0.12 -19.83 -5.46
C TYR A 47 0.27 -19.12 -4.18
N THR A 48 -0.54 -19.22 -3.12
CA THR A 48 -0.32 -18.43 -1.91
C THR A 48 0.80 -18.99 -1.06
N ASP A 49 1.81 -18.17 -0.85
CA ASP A 49 2.90 -18.41 0.10
C ASP A 49 2.50 -17.88 1.48
N THR A 50 2.27 -18.79 2.42
CA THR A 50 1.92 -18.45 3.80
C THR A 50 3.15 -18.38 4.73
N THR A 51 4.36 -18.65 4.22
CA THR A 51 5.59 -18.60 5.02
C THR A 51 6.06 -17.17 5.33
N ARG A 52 5.50 -16.18 4.60
CA ARG A 52 5.84 -14.76 4.72
C ARG A 52 5.00 -14.01 5.75
N THR A 53 4.58 -14.69 6.81
CA THR A 53 3.78 -14.12 7.91
C THR A 53 4.62 -13.91 9.16
N ASN A 54 4.13 -13.09 10.10
CA ASN A 54 4.78 -12.80 11.39
C ASN A 54 6.20 -12.22 11.26
N ARG A 55 6.39 -11.31 10.32
CA ARG A 55 7.66 -10.60 10.14
C ARG A 55 7.63 -9.25 10.82
N ASP A 56 8.80 -8.77 11.24
CA ASP A 56 8.95 -7.48 11.93
C ASP A 56 8.49 -6.32 11.07
N TYR A 57 8.73 -6.40 9.74
CA TYR A 57 8.30 -5.39 8.79
C TYR A 57 7.14 -5.87 7.93
N LYS A 58 6.15 -4.99 7.71
CA LYS A 58 4.95 -5.27 6.92
C LYS A 58 4.86 -4.33 5.73
N LEU A 59 4.68 -4.87 4.53
CA LEU A 59 4.34 -4.11 3.33
C LEU A 59 2.82 -4.03 3.22
N VAL A 60 2.24 -2.91 3.62
CA VAL A 60 0.79 -2.70 3.54
C VAL A 60 0.43 -1.98 2.25
N SER A 61 -0.59 -2.48 1.54
CA SER A 61 -1.22 -1.75 0.44
C SER A 61 -2.74 -1.77 0.61
N TYR A 62 -3.32 -0.58 0.81
CA TYR A 62 -4.77 -0.37 0.88
C TYR A 62 -5.28 0.08 -0.48
N ILE A 63 -6.18 -0.69 -1.08
CA ILE A 63 -6.63 -0.52 -2.46
C ILE A 63 -8.14 -0.35 -2.49
N LYS A 64 -8.62 0.83 -2.88
CA LYS A 64 -10.04 1.03 -3.19
C LYS A 64 -10.34 0.53 -4.59
N MET A 65 -11.28 -0.40 -4.75
CA MET A 65 -11.65 -0.98 -6.05
C MET A 65 -12.64 -0.11 -6.84
N GLU A 66 -12.40 1.21 -6.87
CA GLU A 66 -13.11 2.15 -7.71
C GLU A 66 -12.40 2.31 -9.07
N GLY A 67 -13.14 2.40 -10.16
CA GLY A 67 -12.59 2.58 -11.51
C GLY A 67 -12.04 1.29 -12.13
N CYS A 68 -10.82 1.32 -12.73
CA CYS A 68 -10.24 0.17 -13.44
C CYS A 68 -9.73 -0.91 -12.44
N GLY A 69 -10.57 -1.89 -12.09
CA GLY A 69 -10.21 -3.01 -11.23
C GLY A 69 -9.03 -3.83 -11.76
N ALA A 70 -9.06 -4.18 -13.05
CA ALA A 70 -7.99 -4.95 -13.69
C ALA A 70 -6.62 -4.26 -13.61
N CYS A 71 -6.58 -2.92 -13.77
CA CYS A 71 -5.33 -2.15 -13.63
C CYS A 71 -4.78 -2.24 -12.21
N LYS A 72 -5.64 -2.20 -11.20
CA LYS A 72 -5.26 -2.29 -9.78
C LYS A 72 -4.78 -3.68 -9.41
N ILE A 73 -5.44 -4.73 -9.89
CA ILE A 73 -5.02 -6.12 -9.72
C ILE A 73 -3.65 -6.35 -10.39
N GLY A 74 -3.45 -5.84 -11.62
CA GLY A 74 -2.16 -5.93 -12.31
C GLY A 74 -1.03 -5.23 -11.55
N ALA A 75 -1.29 -4.05 -10.99
CA ALA A 75 -0.30 -3.32 -10.18
C ALA A 75 0.01 -4.06 -8.86
N LEU A 76 -1.00 -4.64 -8.23
CA LEU A 76 -0.84 -5.45 -7.03
C LEU A 76 -0.02 -6.71 -7.31
N TYR A 77 -0.33 -7.44 -8.39
CA TYR A 77 0.44 -8.60 -8.80
C TYR A 77 1.92 -8.26 -9.05
N ALA A 78 2.20 -7.16 -9.76
CA ALA A 78 3.58 -6.75 -10.03
C ALA A 78 4.33 -6.46 -8.71
N MET A 79 3.71 -5.79 -7.75
CA MET A 79 4.30 -5.52 -6.45
C MET A 79 4.52 -6.80 -5.64
N ASP A 80 3.53 -7.70 -5.61
CA ASP A 80 3.59 -8.98 -4.90
C ASP A 80 4.71 -9.88 -5.46
N ASN A 81 4.83 -9.94 -6.78
CA ASN A 81 5.87 -10.72 -7.44
C ASN A 81 7.27 -10.18 -7.08
N MET A 82 7.48 -8.85 -7.18
CA MET A 82 8.76 -8.22 -6.82
C MET A 82 9.08 -8.41 -5.33
N SER A 83 8.08 -8.34 -4.46
CA SER A 83 8.24 -8.60 -3.03
C SER A 83 8.66 -10.04 -2.77
N SER A 84 8.08 -11.01 -3.49
CA SER A 84 8.45 -12.42 -3.40
C SER A 84 9.88 -12.70 -3.91
N GLU A 85 10.27 -12.10 -5.04
CA GLU A 85 11.62 -12.25 -5.61
C GLU A 85 12.72 -11.67 -4.72
N LYS A 86 12.39 -10.68 -3.89
CA LYS A 86 13.32 -9.99 -3.00
C LYS A 86 13.21 -10.39 -1.53
N ASP A 87 12.50 -11.48 -1.25
CA ASP A 87 12.18 -11.90 0.11
C ASP A 87 13.41 -12.18 0.98
N ASP A 88 14.46 -12.80 0.41
CA ASP A 88 15.72 -13.05 1.11
C ASP A 88 16.47 -11.77 1.48
N THR A 89 16.29 -10.70 0.69
CA THR A 89 16.96 -9.41 0.91
C THR A 89 16.14 -8.49 1.81
N TYR A 90 14.81 -8.49 1.61
CA TYR A 90 13.84 -7.65 2.30
C TYR A 90 12.69 -8.52 2.81
N PRO A 91 12.83 -9.13 4.00
CA PRO A 91 11.81 -10.02 4.57
C PRO A 91 10.61 -9.21 5.06
N LEU A 92 9.72 -8.83 4.14
CA LEU A 92 8.50 -8.10 4.42
C LEU A 92 7.31 -9.06 4.48
N GLU A 93 6.40 -8.87 5.46
CA GLU A 93 5.09 -9.49 5.45
C GLU A 93 4.16 -8.67 4.55
N PRO A 94 3.69 -9.21 3.40
CA PRO A 94 2.76 -8.48 2.54
C PRO A 94 1.34 -8.53 3.10
N ILE A 95 0.71 -7.37 3.23
CA ILE A 95 -0.66 -7.20 3.71
C ILE A 95 -1.43 -6.35 2.70
N TYR A 96 -2.26 -7.00 1.89
CA TYR A 96 -3.04 -6.37 0.84
C TYR A 96 -4.50 -6.26 1.27
N ILE A 97 -4.97 -5.04 1.51
CA ILE A 97 -6.32 -4.74 1.95
C ILE A 97 -7.07 -4.14 0.78
N ILE A 98 -8.15 -4.77 0.37
CA ILE A 98 -8.96 -4.40 -0.79
C ILE A 98 -10.32 -3.91 -0.29
N ASP A 99 -10.52 -2.59 -0.35
CA ASP A 99 -11.79 -1.92 -0.07
C ASP A 99 -12.71 -2.07 -1.30
N ILE A 100 -13.79 -2.82 -1.13
CA ILE A 100 -14.62 -3.29 -2.23
C ILE A 100 -16.09 -3.40 -1.83
N SER A 101 -16.98 -3.17 -2.78
CA SER A 101 -18.41 -3.44 -2.59
C SER A 101 -18.67 -4.95 -2.41
N SER A 102 -19.57 -5.31 -1.49
CA SER A 102 -19.93 -6.71 -1.23
C SER A 102 -20.44 -7.47 -2.47
N LYS A 103 -21.06 -6.77 -3.43
CA LYS A 103 -21.53 -7.37 -4.70
C LYS A 103 -20.42 -7.77 -5.66
N ASP A 104 -19.21 -7.20 -5.51
CA ASP A 104 -18.08 -7.39 -6.43
C ASP A 104 -17.00 -8.34 -5.84
N VAL A 105 -17.25 -8.91 -4.64
CA VAL A 105 -16.30 -9.75 -3.90
C VAL A 105 -15.88 -10.97 -4.71
N ASP A 106 -16.86 -11.78 -5.17
CA ASP A 106 -16.56 -13.05 -5.83
C ASP A 106 -15.84 -12.82 -7.16
N TYR A 107 -16.31 -11.86 -7.96
CA TYR A 107 -15.66 -11.48 -9.22
C TYR A 107 -14.21 -11.01 -8.99
N THR A 108 -14.00 -10.13 -8.01
CA THR A 108 -12.65 -9.61 -7.72
C THR A 108 -11.73 -10.70 -7.19
N TYR A 109 -12.26 -11.60 -6.36
CA TYR A 109 -11.49 -12.73 -5.85
C TYR A 109 -11.06 -13.69 -6.97
N GLU A 110 -11.94 -14.00 -7.92
CA GLU A 110 -11.59 -14.80 -9.11
C GLU A 110 -10.48 -14.14 -9.92
N GLU A 111 -10.57 -12.85 -10.18
CA GLU A 111 -9.55 -12.10 -10.93
C GLU A 111 -8.19 -12.06 -10.20
N LEU A 112 -8.20 -11.92 -8.87
CA LEU A 112 -7.00 -12.02 -8.04
C LEU A 112 -6.35 -13.41 -8.16
N CYS A 113 -7.14 -14.47 -8.13
CA CYS A 113 -6.62 -15.83 -8.28
C CYS A 113 -6.08 -16.11 -9.69
N LYS A 114 -6.75 -15.61 -10.73
CA LYS A 114 -6.25 -15.69 -12.11
C LYS A 114 -4.94 -14.94 -12.29
N SER A 115 -4.71 -13.85 -11.56
CA SER A 115 -3.48 -13.06 -11.61
C SER A 115 -2.29 -13.73 -10.91
N ARG A 116 -2.49 -14.86 -10.20
CA ARG A 116 -1.44 -15.63 -9.50
C ARG A 116 -0.76 -14.86 -8.36
N ILE A 117 -1.52 -14.03 -7.65
CA ILE A 117 -1.03 -13.37 -6.42
C ILE A 117 -0.61 -14.45 -5.42
N LYS A 118 0.60 -14.32 -4.87
CA LYS A 118 1.24 -15.28 -3.96
C LYS A 118 0.90 -15.02 -2.50
N SER A 119 0.54 -13.79 -2.18
CA SER A 119 0.25 -13.38 -0.79
C SER A 119 -1.25 -13.41 -0.50
N PRO A 120 -1.65 -13.63 0.78
CA PRO A 120 -3.04 -13.48 1.18
C PRO A 120 -3.55 -12.06 0.91
N VAL A 121 -4.81 -11.94 0.53
CA VAL A 121 -5.52 -10.67 0.41
C VAL A 121 -6.61 -10.57 1.48
N TYR A 122 -6.91 -9.36 1.93
CA TYR A 122 -7.93 -9.07 2.92
C TYR A 122 -9.01 -8.20 2.28
N LEU A 123 -10.23 -8.72 2.16
CA LEU A 123 -11.34 -7.98 1.57
C LEU A 123 -12.06 -7.19 2.67
N ASP A 124 -12.23 -5.90 2.44
CA ASP A 124 -12.91 -4.96 3.34
C ASP A 124 -14.17 -4.43 2.66
N THR A 125 -15.31 -5.03 2.97
CA THR A 125 -16.60 -4.64 2.37
C THR A 125 -17.35 -3.55 3.17
N CYS A 126 -16.81 -3.19 4.33
CA CYS A 126 -17.47 -2.26 5.28
C CYS A 126 -16.59 -1.04 5.62
N GLY A 127 -15.42 -0.89 4.99
CA GLY A 127 -14.48 0.20 5.27
C GLY A 127 -13.88 0.14 6.68
N ILE A 128 -13.76 -1.06 7.25
CA ILE A 128 -13.30 -1.29 8.63
C ILE A 128 -11.87 -0.83 8.81
N PHE A 129 -11.01 -1.08 7.81
CA PHE A 129 -9.63 -0.63 7.88
C PHE A 129 -9.52 0.89 7.96
N ARG A 130 -10.32 1.61 7.16
CA ARG A 130 -10.36 3.08 7.18
C ARG A 130 -10.90 3.61 8.51
N GLN A 131 -11.94 2.98 9.06
CA GLN A 131 -12.51 3.34 10.36
C GLN A 131 -11.51 3.14 11.50
N ALA A 132 -10.73 2.06 11.46
CA ALA A 132 -9.68 1.79 12.45
C ALA A 132 -8.48 2.76 12.33
N ASN A 133 -8.31 3.42 11.17
CA ASN A 133 -7.18 4.31 10.86
C ASN A 133 -7.66 5.68 10.34
N PRO A 134 -8.30 6.51 11.18
CA PRO A 134 -8.89 7.79 10.75
C PRO A 134 -7.83 8.81 10.29
N ARG A 135 -6.55 8.62 10.64
CA ARG A 135 -5.44 9.47 10.21
C ARG A 135 -4.81 9.04 8.87
N LEU A 136 -5.21 7.89 8.31
CA LEU A 136 -4.76 7.47 6.97
C LEU A 136 -5.15 8.54 5.95
N PRO A 137 -4.22 9.13 5.18
CA PRO A 137 -4.54 10.17 4.22
C PRO A 137 -5.50 9.69 3.13
N ASP A 138 -6.35 10.60 2.61
CA ASP A 138 -7.28 10.26 1.51
C ASP A 138 -6.58 10.05 0.17
N ASN A 139 -5.44 10.72 -0.02
CA ASN A 139 -4.67 10.63 -1.25
C ASN A 139 -4.07 9.22 -1.43
N PRO A 140 -4.40 8.51 -2.54
CA PRO A 140 -3.91 7.15 -2.81
C PRO A 140 -2.38 6.99 -2.84
N LEU A 141 -1.63 8.06 -3.02
CA LEU A 141 -0.16 8.03 -2.94
C LEU A 141 0.36 7.57 -1.58
N PHE A 142 -0.44 7.67 -0.53
CA PHE A 142 -0.13 7.28 0.84
C PHE A 142 -0.68 5.90 1.21
N HIS A 143 -1.33 5.19 0.29
CA HIS A 143 -1.99 3.92 0.58
C HIS A 143 -1.09 2.68 0.44
N THR A 144 0.17 2.86 0.04
CA THR A 144 1.20 1.82 0.12
C THR A 144 2.29 2.30 1.05
N PHE A 145 2.63 1.52 2.07
CA PHE A 145 3.62 1.89 3.09
C PHE A 145 4.20 0.67 3.78
N ILE A 146 5.34 0.86 4.45
CA ILE A 146 5.99 -0.13 5.30
C ILE A 146 5.72 0.22 6.76
N LEU A 147 5.34 -0.78 7.54
CA LEU A 147 5.27 -0.72 9.00
C LEU A 147 6.47 -1.45 9.61
N ASP A 148 6.93 -0.97 10.75
CA ASP A 148 7.85 -1.70 11.61
C ASP A 148 7.12 -2.67 12.56
N GLU A 149 7.86 -3.31 13.47
CA GLU A 149 7.38 -4.24 14.48
C GLU A 149 6.32 -3.65 15.43
N THR A 150 6.37 -2.32 15.64
CA THR A 150 5.39 -1.58 16.47
C THR A 150 4.15 -1.15 15.70
N ASN A 151 4.07 -1.49 14.41
CA ASN A 151 3.09 -1.02 13.44
C ASN A 151 3.15 0.49 13.16
N ALA A 152 4.29 1.15 13.36
CA ALA A 152 4.50 2.53 12.95
C ALA A 152 4.90 2.60 11.46
N VAL A 153 4.42 3.63 10.76
CA VAL A 153 4.76 3.88 9.35
C VAL A 153 6.20 4.36 9.24
N VAL A 154 7.08 3.59 8.62
CA VAL A 154 8.52 3.90 8.47
C VAL A 154 8.94 4.25 7.04
N LEU A 155 8.13 3.90 6.05
CA LEU A 155 8.33 4.26 4.64
C LEU A 155 6.98 4.38 3.95
N ILE A 156 6.78 5.41 3.11
CA ILE A 156 5.57 5.60 2.31
C ILE A 156 5.89 5.40 0.83
N GLY A 157 5.05 4.63 0.15
CA GLY A 157 5.14 4.30 -1.26
C GLY A 157 5.63 2.88 -1.52
N ASN A 158 5.50 2.43 -2.78
CA ASN A 158 5.96 1.10 -3.20
C ASN A 158 7.50 1.06 -3.19
N PRO A 159 8.12 0.22 -2.34
CA PRO A 159 9.57 0.15 -2.18
C PRO A 159 10.29 -0.37 -3.44
N TYR A 160 9.57 -1.03 -4.32
CA TYR A 160 10.11 -1.63 -5.55
C TYR A 160 9.88 -0.77 -6.80
N LYS A 161 9.24 0.39 -6.66
CA LYS A 161 8.88 1.26 -7.80
C LYS A 161 10.09 1.76 -8.60
N ASN A 162 11.21 2.04 -7.91
CA ASN A 162 12.44 2.51 -8.53
C ASN A 162 13.61 2.38 -7.54
N LYS A 163 14.85 2.56 -8.07
CA LYS A 163 16.10 2.45 -7.30
C LYS A 163 16.11 3.32 -6.04
N LYS A 164 15.61 4.56 -6.12
CA LYS A 164 15.59 5.47 -4.96
C LYS A 164 14.70 4.95 -3.83
N MET A 165 13.55 4.36 -4.15
CA MET A 165 12.67 3.76 -3.15
C MET A 165 13.29 2.52 -2.52
N THR A 166 13.99 1.69 -3.30
CA THR A 166 14.74 0.54 -2.78
C THR A 166 15.88 0.98 -1.86
N GLU A 167 16.61 2.04 -2.19
CA GLU A 167 17.66 2.62 -1.33
C GLU A 167 17.08 3.18 0.00
N LEU A 168 15.86 3.71 -0.02
CA LEU A 168 15.17 4.13 1.20
C LEU A 168 14.77 2.93 2.05
N LEU A 169 14.27 1.85 1.43
CA LEU A 169 14.00 0.59 2.14
C LEU A 169 15.27 0.04 2.79
N ASP A 170 16.41 0.00 2.07
CA ASP A 170 17.70 -0.40 2.64
C ASP A 170 18.06 0.36 3.92
N LYS A 171 17.83 1.68 3.92
CA LYS A 171 18.11 2.52 5.09
C LYS A 171 17.20 2.18 6.27
N VAL A 172 15.92 1.93 6.01
CA VAL A 172 14.96 1.51 7.03
C VAL A 172 15.39 0.18 7.65
N MET A 173 15.69 -0.83 6.81
CA MET A 173 16.07 -2.18 7.27
C MET A 173 17.39 -2.23 8.02
N LYS A 174 18.35 -1.33 7.70
CA LYS A 174 19.67 -1.25 8.38
C LYS A 174 19.62 -0.50 9.71
N ARG A 175 18.64 0.36 9.91
CA ARG A 175 18.54 1.20 11.13
C ARG A 175 18.16 0.39 12.37
N ASN A 176 17.51 -0.75 12.16
CA ASN A 176 16.94 -1.58 13.23
C ASN A 176 17.67 -2.93 13.37
N ARG A 177 18.86 -3.08 12.75
CA ARG A 177 19.82 -4.18 12.98
C ARG A 177 20.93 -3.70 13.90
#